data_842dbceca6b0ad2353cd83a19a34235a
#
_entry.id   842dbceca6b0ad2353cd83a19a34235a
#
_cell.length_a   1.000
_cell.length_b   1.000
_cell.length_c   1.000
_cell.angle_alpha   90.00
_cell.angle_beta   90.00
_cell.angle_gamma   90.00
#
_symmetry.space_group_name_H-M   'P 1'
#
loop_
_entity.id
_entity.type
_entity.pdbx_description
1 polymer ?
#
loop_
_entity_poly.entity_id
_entity_poly.type
_entity_poly.pdbx_seq_one_letter_code
_entity_poly.pdbx_strand_id
1 'polypeptide(L)'
;GCAKCAAICPTGAVALCDGKPVLDYKRCLFCGKCVEACAAGALLHTDIDTLPEILTDVQMTIEREIRAKLGRSLHVRHLDAGSCNACDFEMGALSNPLYDLHRFGIAFVASPRHADMIMVTGVVTRNLAQAVQMTYEAMEEPKLVMACGACAASGGTYGSTYAIVGALDKVLPVDIAVPGCPPRPSAMLIALTAAADLLKKRL
;
A
#
# COMPACT_ATOMS: atom_id res chain seq x y z
N GLY A 1 14.82 23.29 19.58
CA GLY A 1 13.98 22.11 19.41
C GLY A 1 14.82 20.86 19.17
N CYS A 2 14.38 19.74 19.72
CA CYS A 2 15.05 18.45 19.53
C CYS A 2 14.69 17.90 18.13
N ALA A 3 15.67 17.48 17.32
CA ALA A 3 15.47 16.91 15.98
C ALA A 3 15.86 15.41 15.89
N LYS A 4 16.05 14.73 17.03
CA LYS A 4 16.55 13.35 17.06
C LYS A 4 15.70 12.36 16.26
N CYS A 5 14.37 12.48 16.33
CA CYS A 5 13.46 11.60 15.60
C CYS A 5 13.59 11.74 14.08
N ALA A 6 13.81 12.94 13.57
CA ALA A 6 14.04 13.18 12.14
C ALA A 6 15.42 12.66 11.71
N ALA A 7 16.46 12.89 12.53
CA ALA A 7 17.83 12.47 12.22
C ALA A 7 18.00 10.95 12.18
N ILE A 8 17.25 10.20 13.02
CA ILE A 8 17.39 8.73 13.11
C ILE A 8 16.52 8.00 12.07
N CYS A 9 15.58 8.69 11.40
CA CYS A 9 14.67 8.06 10.47
C CYS A 9 15.37 7.59 9.19
N PRO A 10 15.41 6.28 8.89
CA PRO A 10 16.20 5.75 7.76
C PRO A 10 15.64 6.15 6.39
N THR A 11 14.37 6.53 6.32
CA THR A 11 13.70 6.93 5.07
C THR A 11 13.37 8.42 5.02
N GLY A 12 13.74 9.17 6.07
CA GLY A 12 13.36 10.58 6.19
C GLY A 12 11.84 10.80 6.24
N ALA A 13 11.09 9.83 6.77
CA ALA A 13 9.64 9.92 6.93
C ALA A 13 9.21 10.89 8.04
N VAL A 14 10.14 11.31 8.91
CA VAL A 14 9.86 12.26 10.00
C VAL A 14 10.46 13.60 9.65
N ALA A 15 9.64 14.63 9.61
CA ALA A 15 10.05 16.02 9.49
C ALA A 15 9.64 16.81 10.73
N LEU A 16 10.24 17.96 10.95
CA LEU A 16 9.82 18.91 11.98
C LEU A 16 9.12 20.09 11.32
N CYS A 17 7.89 20.35 11.71
CA CYS A 17 7.12 21.51 11.32
C CYS A 17 6.76 22.30 12.59
N ASP A 18 7.19 23.54 12.68
CA ASP A 18 7.01 24.39 13.89
C ASP A 18 7.44 23.71 15.20
N GLY A 19 8.54 22.95 15.14
CA GLY A 19 9.06 22.21 16.29
C GLY A 19 8.32 20.94 16.68
N LYS A 20 7.27 20.56 15.93
CA LYS A 20 6.50 19.33 16.12
C LYS A 20 6.87 18.29 15.06
N PRO A 21 6.95 16.99 15.42
CA PRO A 21 7.21 15.94 14.45
C PRO A 21 5.96 15.71 13.57
N VAL A 22 6.18 15.68 12.27
CA VAL A 22 5.19 15.32 11.26
C VAL A 22 5.68 14.07 10.54
N LEU A 23 4.80 13.07 10.38
CA LEU A 23 5.12 11.82 9.71
C LEU A 23 4.53 11.77 8.30
N ASP A 24 5.39 11.45 7.33
CA ASP A 24 4.97 11.01 6.00
C ASP A 24 4.81 9.48 6.02
N TYR A 25 3.56 9.03 6.10
CA TYR A 25 3.27 7.60 6.17
C TYR A 25 3.63 6.83 4.90
N LYS A 26 3.69 7.47 3.73
CA LYS A 26 4.12 6.82 2.47
C LYS A 26 5.57 6.36 2.54
N ARG A 27 6.40 7.08 3.32
CA ARG A 27 7.82 6.77 3.52
C ARG A 27 8.09 5.97 4.80
N CYS A 28 7.10 5.86 5.69
CA CYS A 28 7.27 5.23 7.00
C CYS A 28 7.38 3.70 6.88
N LEU A 29 8.42 3.12 7.48
CA LEU A 29 8.62 1.68 7.58
C LEU A 29 7.97 1.06 8.84
N PHE A 30 7.40 1.88 9.72
CA PHE A 30 6.89 1.49 11.04
C PHE A 30 7.94 0.80 11.93
N CYS A 31 9.22 1.16 11.79
CA CYS A 31 10.34 0.54 12.51
C CYS A 31 10.50 0.99 13.97
N GLY A 32 9.78 2.01 14.43
CA GLY A 32 9.77 2.49 15.82
C GLY A 32 10.97 3.32 16.27
N LYS A 33 12.06 3.42 15.51
CA LYS A 33 13.29 4.12 15.93
C LYS A 33 13.08 5.57 16.36
N CYS A 34 12.13 6.28 15.73
CA CYS A 34 11.79 7.65 16.09
C CYS A 34 11.12 7.75 17.47
N VAL A 35 10.35 6.74 17.86
CA VAL A 35 9.71 6.64 19.19
C VAL A 35 10.77 6.37 20.25
N GLU A 36 11.65 5.37 20.03
CA GLU A 36 12.75 5.03 20.94
C GLU A 36 13.71 6.21 21.18
N ALA A 37 14.00 6.99 20.13
CA ALA A 37 14.88 8.16 20.22
C ALA A 37 14.21 9.39 20.86
N CYS A 38 12.89 9.38 21.08
CA CYS A 38 12.13 10.52 21.57
C CYS A 38 12.11 10.58 23.09
N ALA A 39 13.10 11.17 23.71
CA ALA A 39 13.17 11.35 25.16
C ALA A 39 12.01 12.20 25.76
N ALA A 40 11.36 13.02 24.91
CA ALA A 40 10.23 13.85 25.31
C ALA A 40 8.86 13.13 25.24
N GLY A 41 8.81 11.87 24.77
CA GLY A 41 7.57 11.13 24.62
C GLY A 41 6.56 11.74 23.63
N ALA A 42 7.04 12.58 22.70
CA ALA A 42 6.17 13.25 21.71
C ALA A 42 5.67 12.31 20.60
N LEU A 43 6.28 11.14 20.45
CA LEU A 43 5.90 10.08 19.54
C LEU A 43 5.62 8.81 20.35
N LEU A 44 4.49 8.19 20.07
CA LEU A 44 4.08 6.94 20.71
C LEU A 44 3.73 5.91 19.65
N HIS A 45 3.98 4.64 19.95
CA HIS A 45 3.34 3.56 19.21
C HIS A 45 1.86 3.53 19.62
N THR A 46 0.98 3.54 18.66
CA THR A 46 -0.41 3.18 18.89
C THR A 46 -0.52 1.66 18.83
N ASP A 47 -1.04 1.04 19.89
CA ASP A 47 -1.37 -0.38 19.88
C ASP A 47 -2.47 -0.63 18.85
N ILE A 48 -2.08 -1.30 17.78
CA ILE A 48 -2.99 -1.74 16.73
C ILE A 48 -3.66 -3.08 17.16
N ASP A 49 -3.39 -3.58 18.35
CA ASP A 49 -3.95 -4.83 18.87
C ASP A 49 -5.47 -4.74 19.14
N THR A 50 -6.04 -3.55 19.15
CA THR A 50 -7.50 -3.32 19.12
C THR A 50 -8.11 -3.44 17.71
N LEU A 51 -7.30 -3.57 16.67
CA LEU A 51 -7.74 -3.76 15.28
C LEU A 51 -8.52 -5.08 15.03
N PRO A 52 -8.30 -6.22 15.73
CA PRO A 52 -9.11 -7.41 15.50
C PRO A 52 -10.61 -7.22 15.78
N GLU A 53 -10.99 -6.42 16.76
CA GLU A 53 -12.39 -6.11 17.04
C GLU A 53 -13.00 -5.14 16.02
N ILE A 54 -12.23 -4.16 15.59
CA ILE A 54 -12.63 -3.24 14.52
C ILE A 54 -12.67 -3.96 13.16
N LEU A 55 -11.82 -4.96 12.94
CA LEU A 55 -11.78 -5.75 11.71
C LEU A 55 -13.03 -6.60 11.49
N THR A 56 -13.68 -7.10 12.52
CA THR A 56 -14.93 -7.88 12.35
C THR A 56 -16.08 -7.00 11.86
N ASP A 57 -16.23 -5.82 12.43
CA ASP A 57 -17.27 -4.87 12.00
C ASP A 57 -16.93 -4.23 10.64
N VAL A 58 -15.65 -3.93 10.41
CA VAL A 58 -15.14 -3.44 9.12
C VAL A 58 -15.29 -4.50 8.04
N GLN A 59 -15.03 -5.79 8.34
CA GLN A 59 -15.18 -6.88 7.38
C GLN A 59 -16.62 -7.01 6.85
N MET A 60 -17.62 -6.99 7.74
CA MET A 60 -19.04 -7.05 7.36
C MET A 60 -19.47 -5.83 6.55
N THR A 61 -18.92 -4.67 6.87
CA THR A 61 -19.17 -3.41 6.15
C THR A 61 -18.53 -3.45 4.76
N ILE A 62 -17.30 -3.93 4.64
CA ILE A 62 -16.53 -4.04 3.38
C ILE A 62 -17.27 -4.91 2.36
N GLU A 63 -17.76 -6.10 2.74
CA GLU A 63 -18.49 -6.98 1.82
C GLU A 63 -19.73 -6.30 1.24
N ARG A 64 -20.50 -5.65 2.10
CA ARG A 64 -21.71 -4.90 1.69
C ARG A 64 -21.36 -3.75 0.76
N GLU A 65 -20.28 -3.03 1.07
CA GLU A 65 -19.86 -1.85 0.32
C GLU A 65 -19.33 -2.19 -1.07
N ILE A 66 -18.47 -3.20 -1.23
CA ILE A 66 -17.96 -3.58 -2.55
C ILE A 66 -19.08 -4.06 -3.46
N ARG A 67 -19.95 -4.95 -2.98
CA ARG A 67 -21.10 -5.44 -3.76
C ARG A 67 -22.11 -4.35 -4.07
N ALA A 68 -22.42 -3.49 -3.08
CA ALA A 68 -23.36 -2.39 -3.28
C ALA A 68 -22.82 -1.31 -4.23
N LYS A 69 -21.49 -1.11 -4.24
CA LYS A 69 -20.86 -0.06 -5.01
C LYS A 69 -20.55 -0.47 -6.44
N LEU A 70 -20.00 -1.65 -6.65
CA LEU A 70 -19.60 -2.11 -7.98
C LEU A 70 -20.65 -3.01 -8.66
N GLY A 71 -21.58 -3.62 -7.90
CA GLY A 71 -22.51 -4.62 -8.42
C GLY A 71 -21.85 -5.92 -8.88
N ARG A 72 -20.51 -6.02 -8.78
CA ARG A 72 -19.67 -7.15 -9.16
C ARG A 72 -18.41 -7.23 -8.28
N SER A 73 -17.63 -8.29 -8.43
CA SER A 73 -16.34 -8.46 -7.75
C SER A 73 -15.31 -7.45 -8.25
N LEU A 74 -14.41 -7.02 -7.34
CA LEU A 74 -13.22 -6.23 -7.67
C LEU A 74 -12.10 -7.17 -8.12
N HIS A 75 -11.64 -7.02 -9.33
CA HIS A 75 -10.55 -7.81 -9.89
C HIS A 75 -9.23 -7.04 -9.81
N VAL A 76 -8.23 -7.67 -9.20
CA VAL A 76 -6.93 -7.07 -8.93
C VAL A 76 -5.84 -7.81 -9.71
N ARG A 77 -5.07 -7.11 -10.52
CA ARG A 77 -3.83 -7.63 -11.09
C ARG A 77 -2.66 -7.26 -10.18
N HIS A 78 -2.01 -8.23 -9.59
CA HIS A 78 -0.75 -8.02 -8.88
C HIS A 78 0.43 -8.02 -9.85
N LEU A 79 1.38 -7.10 -9.64
CA LEU A 79 2.64 -7.04 -10.35
C LEU A 79 3.79 -6.72 -9.38
N ASP A 80 4.80 -7.56 -9.36
CA ASP A 80 6.07 -7.30 -8.69
C ASP A 80 6.99 -6.47 -9.61
N ALA A 81 7.38 -5.28 -9.16
CA ALA A 81 8.25 -4.36 -9.88
C ALA A 81 9.72 -4.39 -9.40
N GLY A 82 10.04 -5.26 -8.46
CA GLY A 82 11.35 -5.44 -7.84
C GLY A 82 11.27 -5.47 -6.33
N SER A 83 10.46 -6.40 -5.79
CA SER A 83 10.21 -6.54 -4.36
C SER A 83 11.28 -7.40 -3.67
N CYS A 84 11.30 -7.34 -2.34
CA CYS A 84 11.99 -8.33 -1.50
C CYS A 84 11.06 -9.50 -1.11
N ASN A 85 9.91 -9.62 -1.75
CA ASN A 85 8.81 -10.57 -1.52
C ASN A 85 8.06 -10.39 -0.18
N ALA A 86 8.44 -9.49 0.72
CA ALA A 86 7.74 -9.33 1.99
C ALA A 86 6.28 -8.89 1.79
N CYS A 87 6.03 -7.91 0.91
CA CYS A 87 4.67 -7.49 0.56
C CYS A 87 3.88 -8.61 -0.13
N ASP A 88 4.55 -9.44 -0.93
CA ASP A 88 3.92 -10.55 -1.67
C ASP A 88 3.49 -11.67 -0.72
N PHE A 89 4.28 -11.96 0.33
CA PHE A 89 3.89 -12.90 1.38
C PHE A 89 2.67 -12.41 2.17
N GLU A 90 2.65 -11.14 2.57
CA GLU A 90 1.50 -10.55 3.25
C GLU A 90 0.26 -10.49 2.35
N MET A 91 0.44 -10.23 1.06
CA MET A 91 -0.62 -10.32 0.07
C MET A 91 -1.13 -11.77 -0.07
N GLY A 92 -0.23 -12.75 -0.09
CA GLY A 92 -0.60 -14.17 -0.10
C GLY A 92 -1.43 -14.57 1.12
N ALA A 93 -1.15 -13.97 2.28
CA ALA A 93 -1.92 -14.18 3.50
C ALA A 93 -3.39 -13.70 3.40
N LEU A 94 -3.73 -12.80 2.49
CA LEU A 94 -5.11 -12.37 2.24
C LEU A 94 -6.02 -13.53 1.81
N SER A 95 -5.46 -14.59 1.23
CA SER A 95 -6.21 -15.77 0.77
C SER A 95 -6.39 -16.83 1.87
N ASN A 96 -5.80 -16.64 3.07
CA ASN A 96 -5.95 -17.57 4.17
C ASN A 96 -7.35 -17.47 4.82
N PRO A 97 -7.81 -18.48 5.58
CA PRO A 97 -9.14 -18.46 6.20
C PRO A 97 -9.39 -17.31 7.18
N LEU A 98 -8.33 -16.68 7.71
CA LEU A 98 -8.46 -15.57 8.65
C LEU A 98 -8.92 -14.29 7.94
N TYR A 99 -8.35 -14.00 6.77
CA TYR A 99 -8.65 -12.80 5.99
C TYR A 99 -9.70 -13.05 4.92
N ASP A 100 -9.67 -14.23 4.27
CA ASP A 100 -10.65 -14.73 3.28
C ASP A 100 -11.10 -13.66 2.27
N LEU A 101 -10.12 -13.15 1.51
CA LEU A 101 -10.30 -12.07 0.54
C LEU A 101 -11.47 -12.31 -0.42
N HIS A 102 -11.66 -13.55 -0.84
CA HIS A 102 -12.71 -13.92 -1.79
C HIS A 102 -14.12 -13.70 -1.23
N ARG A 103 -14.29 -13.84 0.09
CA ARG A 103 -15.56 -13.55 0.77
C ARG A 103 -16.00 -12.11 0.60
N PHE A 104 -15.05 -11.19 0.43
CA PHE A 104 -15.33 -9.76 0.21
C PHE A 104 -15.62 -9.42 -1.26
N GLY A 105 -15.64 -10.41 -2.14
CA GLY A 105 -15.83 -10.17 -3.57
C GLY A 105 -14.60 -9.55 -4.22
N ILE A 106 -13.42 -9.84 -3.71
CA ILE A 106 -12.13 -9.40 -4.28
C ILE A 106 -11.41 -10.62 -4.80
N ALA A 107 -10.87 -10.55 -6.00
CA ALA A 107 -10.14 -11.66 -6.62
C ALA A 107 -8.89 -11.18 -7.34
N PHE A 108 -7.78 -11.90 -7.17
CA PHE A 108 -6.60 -11.71 -7.99
C PHE A 108 -6.78 -12.40 -9.33
N VAL A 109 -6.47 -11.68 -10.42
CA VAL A 109 -6.60 -12.18 -11.79
C VAL A 109 -5.26 -12.18 -12.49
N ALA A 110 -5.03 -13.19 -13.34
CA ALA A 110 -3.78 -13.36 -14.06
C ALA A 110 -3.66 -12.40 -15.26
N SER A 111 -4.76 -12.05 -15.91
CA SER A 111 -4.74 -11.17 -17.08
C SER A 111 -5.06 -9.73 -16.70
N PRO A 112 -4.27 -8.75 -17.14
CA PRO A 112 -4.57 -7.34 -16.91
C PRO A 112 -5.87 -6.88 -17.57
N ARG A 113 -6.30 -7.50 -18.67
CA ARG A 113 -7.55 -7.17 -19.37
C ARG A 113 -8.82 -7.44 -18.55
N HIS A 114 -8.71 -8.27 -17.52
CA HIS A 114 -9.83 -8.59 -16.61
C HIS A 114 -9.71 -7.88 -15.27
N ALA A 115 -8.69 -7.02 -15.11
CA ALA A 115 -8.43 -6.33 -13.86
C ALA A 115 -9.03 -4.92 -13.87
N ASP A 116 -9.64 -4.56 -12.75
CA ASP A 116 -10.12 -3.21 -12.45
C ASP A 116 -9.02 -2.35 -11.82
N MET A 117 -8.02 -3.02 -11.23
CA MET A 117 -6.93 -2.37 -10.52
C MET A 117 -5.63 -3.15 -10.69
N ILE A 118 -4.52 -2.40 -10.87
CA ILE A 118 -3.18 -2.94 -10.73
C ILE A 118 -2.64 -2.63 -9.33
N MET A 119 -2.19 -3.66 -8.62
CA MET A 119 -1.50 -3.56 -7.34
C MET A 119 -0.03 -3.87 -7.54
N VAL A 120 0.83 -2.88 -7.33
CA VAL A 120 2.27 -3.01 -7.57
C VAL A 120 3.02 -3.07 -6.24
N THR A 121 3.90 -4.07 -6.11
CA THR A 121 4.81 -4.26 -4.97
C THR A 121 6.26 -3.97 -5.38
N GLY A 122 7.09 -3.63 -4.40
CA GLY A 122 8.52 -3.38 -4.61
C GLY A 122 8.85 -2.00 -5.21
N VAL A 123 10.14 -1.71 -5.31
CA VAL A 123 10.63 -0.53 -6.03
C VAL A 123 10.58 -0.80 -7.54
N VAL A 124 10.28 0.22 -8.34
CA VAL A 124 10.30 0.02 -9.79
C VAL A 124 11.75 -0.06 -10.28
N THR A 125 12.16 -1.27 -10.65
CA THR A 125 13.46 -1.49 -11.30
C THR A 125 13.40 -1.08 -12.77
N ARG A 126 14.55 -0.70 -13.34
CA ARG A 126 14.62 -0.31 -14.77
C ARG A 126 14.22 -1.46 -15.70
N ASN A 127 14.55 -2.69 -15.31
CA ASN A 127 14.22 -3.88 -16.11
C ASN A 127 12.71 -4.15 -16.13
N LEU A 128 11.99 -3.84 -15.05
CA LEU A 128 10.55 -4.09 -14.94
C LEU A 128 9.69 -2.86 -15.24
N ALA A 129 10.28 -1.68 -15.34
CA ALA A 129 9.53 -0.44 -15.61
C ALA A 129 8.68 -0.53 -16.89
N GLN A 130 9.23 -1.11 -17.96
CA GLN A 130 8.48 -1.33 -19.19
C GLN A 130 7.34 -2.34 -19.00
N ALA A 131 7.57 -3.43 -18.27
CA ALA A 131 6.52 -4.42 -17.99
C ALA A 131 5.38 -3.84 -17.13
N VAL A 132 5.72 -2.96 -16.17
CA VAL A 132 4.75 -2.21 -15.37
C VAL A 132 3.86 -1.36 -16.27
N GLN A 133 4.46 -0.59 -17.17
CA GLN A 133 3.74 0.28 -18.10
C GLN A 133 2.87 -0.52 -19.06
N MET A 134 3.42 -1.56 -19.70
CA MET A 134 2.67 -2.42 -20.63
C MET A 134 1.49 -3.12 -19.95
N THR A 135 1.65 -3.53 -18.70
CA THR A 135 0.56 -4.16 -17.93
C THR A 135 -0.56 -3.15 -17.66
N TYR A 136 -0.21 -1.92 -17.28
CA TYR A 136 -1.18 -0.85 -17.08
C TYR A 136 -1.92 -0.47 -18.36
N GLU A 137 -1.21 -0.36 -19.50
CA GLU A 137 -1.80 -0.04 -20.80
C GLU A 137 -2.75 -1.14 -21.29
N ALA A 138 -2.49 -2.41 -20.92
CA ALA A 138 -3.34 -3.54 -21.30
C ALA A 138 -4.64 -3.65 -20.49
N MET A 139 -4.80 -2.85 -19.43
CA MET A 139 -6.03 -2.81 -18.62
C MET A 139 -7.08 -1.91 -19.28
N GLU A 140 -8.34 -2.32 -19.19
CA GLU A 140 -9.49 -1.53 -19.65
C GLU A 140 -9.81 -0.36 -18.68
N GLU A 141 -10.38 0.71 -19.22
CA GLU A 141 -10.90 1.83 -18.41
C GLU A 141 -12.34 1.51 -17.90
N PRO A 142 -12.73 1.98 -16.70
CA PRO A 142 -11.92 2.70 -15.72
C PRO A 142 -11.01 1.77 -14.92
N LYS A 143 -9.79 2.21 -14.64
CA LYS A 143 -8.79 1.44 -13.91
C LYS A 143 -8.14 2.25 -12.79
N LEU A 144 -7.58 1.56 -11.80
CA LEU A 144 -6.90 2.13 -10.64
C LEU A 144 -5.48 1.58 -10.50
N VAL A 145 -4.62 2.36 -9.87
CA VAL A 145 -3.24 2.01 -9.55
C VAL A 145 -3.02 2.09 -8.04
N MET A 146 -2.60 0.97 -7.45
CA MET A 146 -2.25 0.88 -6.03
C MET A 146 -0.76 0.60 -5.86
N ALA A 147 -0.07 1.47 -5.13
CA ALA A 147 1.30 1.25 -4.67
C ALA A 147 1.27 0.56 -3.30
N CYS A 148 1.68 -0.70 -3.23
CA CYS A 148 1.64 -1.49 -2.01
C CYS A 148 3.02 -1.57 -1.36
N GLY A 149 3.10 -1.03 -0.16
CA GLY A 149 4.32 -0.95 0.64
C GLY A 149 5.15 0.30 0.38
N ALA A 150 6.02 0.63 1.34
CA ALA A 150 6.86 1.83 1.30
C ALA A 150 7.78 1.88 0.06
N CYS A 151 8.21 0.72 -0.45
CA CYS A 151 9.05 0.63 -1.64
C CYS A 151 8.31 1.13 -2.89
N ALA A 152 7.10 0.65 -3.15
CA ALA A 152 6.28 1.11 -4.28
C ALA A 152 5.81 2.55 -4.08
N ALA A 153 5.42 2.93 -2.85
CA ALA A 153 4.85 4.23 -2.55
C ALA A 153 5.86 5.38 -2.60
N SER A 154 7.13 5.13 -2.24
CA SER A 154 8.12 6.21 -2.07
C SER A 154 9.55 5.85 -2.50
N GLY A 155 9.79 4.62 -2.96
CA GLY A 155 11.13 4.09 -3.20
C GLY A 155 11.77 3.46 -1.95
N GLY A 156 11.13 3.56 -0.78
CA GLY A 156 11.59 2.98 0.48
C GLY A 156 12.99 3.43 0.88
N THR A 157 13.82 2.47 1.30
CA THR A 157 15.23 2.70 1.64
C THR A 157 16.18 2.72 0.42
N TYR A 158 15.70 2.27 -0.74
CA TYR A 158 16.55 2.11 -1.93
C TYR A 158 16.66 3.41 -2.75
N GLY A 159 15.62 4.24 -2.74
CA GLY A 159 15.59 5.48 -3.51
C GLY A 159 15.71 5.23 -5.03
N SER A 160 16.36 6.18 -5.71
CA SER A 160 16.66 6.08 -7.15
C SER A 160 18.14 5.80 -7.35
N THR A 161 18.47 4.76 -8.14
CA THR A 161 19.86 4.34 -8.44
C THR A 161 20.01 4.04 -9.93
N TYR A 162 21.20 3.57 -10.35
CA TYR A 162 21.42 3.15 -11.75
C TYR A 162 20.50 1.97 -12.16
N ALA A 163 20.08 1.10 -11.22
CA ALA A 163 19.23 -0.05 -11.48
C ALA A 163 17.74 0.19 -11.14
N ILE A 164 17.45 1.26 -10.39
CA ILE A 164 16.12 1.54 -9.82
C ILE A 164 15.62 2.89 -10.31
N VAL A 165 14.40 2.90 -10.84
CA VAL A 165 13.69 4.14 -11.20
C VAL A 165 13.23 4.87 -9.93
N GLY A 166 12.76 4.11 -8.93
CA GLY A 166 12.30 4.59 -7.64
C GLY A 166 10.87 4.21 -7.32
N ALA A 167 10.09 5.17 -6.82
CA ALA A 167 8.68 4.99 -6.52
C ALA A 167 7.82 4.81 -7.78
N LEU A 168 6.66 4.19 -7.60
CA LEU A 168 5.74 3.88 -8.70
C LEU A 168 5.18 5.13 -9.40
N ASP A 169 5.00 6.23 -8.66
CA ASP A 169 4.49 7.51 -9.17
C ASP A 169 5.36 8.14 -10.27
N LYS A 170 6.60 7.68 -10.41
CA LYS A 170 7.51 8.08 -11.52
C LYS A 170 7.20 7.37 -12.85
N VAL A 171 6.39 6.32 -12.82
CA VAL A 171 6.07 5.48 -13.98
C VAL A 171 4.57 5.46 -14.28
N LEU A 172 3.73 5.39 -13.25
CA LEU A 172 2.27 5.34 -13.35
C LEU A 172 1.60 6.38 -12.44
N PRO A 173 0.40 6.85 -12.80
CA PRO A 173 -0.42 7.65 -11.88
C PRO A 173 -0.90 6.78 -10.72
N VAL A 174 -0.47 7.06 -9.50
CA VAL A 174 -0.85 6.29 -8.30
C VAL A 174 -2.11 6.89 -7.68
N ASP A 175 -3.16 6.09 -7.55
CA ASP A 175 -4.43 6.46 -6.93
C ASP A 175 -4.44 6.17 -5.42
N ILE A 176 -3.83 5.05 -5.02
CA ILE A 176 -3.82 4.58 -3.63
C ILE A 176 -2.40 4.17 -3.24
N ALA A 177 -1.93 4.63 -2.09
CA ALA A 177 -0.68 4.18 -1.50
C ALA A 177 -0.95 3.49 -0.16
N VAL A 178 -0.46 2.26 -0.01
CA VAL A 178 -0.58 1.47 1.22
C VAL A 178 0.77 1.51 1.93
N PRO A 179 0.89 2.23 3.05
CA PRO A 179 2.13 2.33 3.78
C PRO A 179 2.46 1.03 4.52
N GLY A 180 3.74 0.77 4.76
CA GLY A 180 4.25 -0.38 5.50
C GLY A 180 5.43 -1.04 4.82
N CYS A 181 6.20 -1.82 5.58
CA CYS A 181 7.34 -2.56 5.05
C CYS A 181 7.50 -3.91 5.80
N PRO A 182 6.68 -4.90 5.45
CA PRO A 182 5.49 -4.87 4.58
C PRO A 182 4.26 -4.24 5.25
N PRO A 183 3.25 -3.81 4.48
CA PRO A 183 1.93 -3.50 5.02
C PRO A 183 1.25 -4.77 5.51
N ARG A 184 0.48 -4.67 6.59
CA ARG A 184 -0.31 -5.79 7.11
C ARG A 184 -1.46 -6.14 6.15
N PRO A 185 -1.92 -7.40 6.09
CA PRO A 185 -3.06 -7.80 5.26
C PRO A 185 -4.32 -6.97 5.53
N SER A 186 -4.57 -6.61 6.80
CA SER A 186 -5.69 -5.74 7.19
C SER A 186 -5.62 -4.36 6.55
N ALA A 187 -4.42 -3.74 6.47
CA ALA A 187 -4.25 -2.45 5.81
C ALA A 187 -4.48 -2.56 4.29
N MET A 188 -4.08 -3.67 3.69
CA MET A 188 -4.38 -3.95 2.28
C MET A 188 -5.88 -4.10 2.03
N LEU A 189 -6.62 -4.79 2.92
CA LEU A 189 -8.09 -4.92 2.81
C LEU A 189 -8.79 -3.56 2.87
N ILE A 190 -8.38 -2.70 3.81
CA ILE A 190 -8.92 -1.32 3.92
C ILE A 190 -8.66 -0.54 2.62
N ALA A 191 -7.46 -0.66 2.06
CA ALA A 191 -7.11 0.01 0.81
C ALA A 191 -7.91 -0.50 -0.39
N LEU A 192 -8.14 -1.83 -0.45
CA LEU A 192 -8.96 -2.46 -1.50
C LEU A 192 -10.43 -2.03 -1.42
N THR A 193 -10.94 -1.77 -0.21
CA THR A 193 -12.30 -1.19 -0.04
C THR A 193 -12.35 0.24 -0.56
N ALA A 194 -11.34 1.05 -0.23
CA ALA A 194 -11.24 2.41 -0.74
C ALA A 194 -11.11 2.43 -2.28
N ALA A 195 -10.45 1.42 -2.88
CA ALA A 195 -10.37 1.26 -4.33
C ALA A 195 -11.75 1.09 -4.97
N ALA A 196 -12.64 0.30 -4.36
CA ALA A 196 -14.00 0.11 -4.86
C ALA A 196 -14.78 1.43 -4.92
N ASP A 197 -14.59 2.31 -3.91
CA ASP A 197 -15.21 3.64 -3.89
C ASP A 197 -14.70 4.56 -4.99
N LEU A 198 -13.38 4.54 -5.21
CA LEU A 198 -12.76 5.35 -6.26
C LEU A 198 -13.17 4.89 -7.65
N LEU A 199 -13.22 3.58 -7.86
CA LEU A 199 -13.63 3.01 -9.15
C LEU A 199 -15.06 3.38 -9.50
N LYS A 200 -15.99 3.32 -8.53
CA LYS A 200 -17.38 3.73 -8.74
C LYS A 200 -17.52 5.20 -9.16
N LYS A 201 -16.66 6.08 -8.66
CA LYS A 201 -16.67 7.49 -9.05
C LYS A 201 -16.16 7.72 -10.47
N ARG A 202 -15.45 6.75 -11.05
CA ARG A 202 -14.93 6.79 -12.43
C ARG A 202 -15.86 6.10 -13.44
N LEU A 203 -16.80 5.27 -12.96
CA LEU A 203 -17.88 4.67 -13.76
C LEU A 203 -18.98 5.68 -14.02
#